data_d74ace29e6a7eb5ea6203e91fa31198d
#
_entry.id   d74ace29e6a7eb5ea6203e91fa31198d
#
_cell.length_a   1.000
_cell.length_b   1.000
_cell.length_c   1.000
_cell.angle_alpha   90.00
_cell.angle_beta   90.00
_cell.angle_gamma   90.00
#
_symmetry.space_group_name_H-M   'P 1'
#
loop_
_entity.id
_entity.type
_entity.pdbx_description
1 polymer ?
#
loop_
_entity_poly.entity_id
_entity_poly.type
_entity_poly.pdbx_seq_one_letter_code
_entity_poly.pdbx_strand_id
1 'polypeptide(L)'
;MKKVVCINDRKQPEGGELVEGKEYEVEKEFINNYEQKTFVIVGINNYGMTKLGMRWYGYDAKRFADLDALATETYEHAYAYN
;
A
#
# COMPACT_ATOMS: atom_id res chain seq x y z
N MET A 1 -12.10 -6.18 6.29
CA MET A 1 -10.84 -5.44 6.06
C MET A 1 -10.84 -4.82 4.68
N LYS A 2 -10.15 -3.74 4.53
CA LYS A 2 -10.07 -3.00 3.27
C LYS A 2 -9.17 -3.72 2.29
N LYS A 3 -9.57 -3.80 1.02
CA LYS A 3 -8.74 -4.37 -0.05
C LYS A 3 -8.14 -3.27 -0.89
N VAL A 4 -6.87 -3.44 -1.23
CA VAL A 4 -6.09 -2.48 -2.01
C VAL A 4 -5.26 -3.22 -3.05
N VAL A 5 -4.78 -2.50 -4.05
CA VAL A 5 -3.82 -3.02 -5.02
C VAL A 5 -2.53 -2.22 -4.90
N CYS A 6 -1.40 -2.90 -4.94
CA CYS A 6 -0.10 -2.22 -4.91
C CYS A 6 0.17 -1.55 -6.25
N ILE A 7 0.42 -0.25 -6.21
CA ILE A 7 0.73 0.55 -7.42
C ILE A 7 2.18 0.99 -7.47
N ASN A 8 2.94 0.76 -6.40
CA ASN A 8 4.35 1.13 -6.35
C ASN A 8 5.11 0.21 -5.39
N ASP A 9 5.91 -0.68 -5.94
CA ASP A 9 6.79 -1.56 -5.16
C ASP A 9 8.25 -1.11 -5.18
N ARG A 10 8.53 0.06 -5.76
CA ARG A 10 9.89 0.58 -5.88
C ARG A 10 10.38 1.17 -4.57
N LYS A 11 11.67 0.98 -4.31
CA LYS A 11 12.33 1.57 -3.14
C LYS A 11 11.63 1.27 -1.82
N GLN A 12 10.98 0.11 -1.73
CA GLN A 12 10.41 -0.29 -0.47
C GLN A 12 11.52 -0.59 0.54
N PRO A 13 11.21 -0.51 1.84
CA PRO A 13 12.23 -0.76 2.87
C PRO A 13 12.80 -2.17 2.78
N GLU A 14 14.00 -2.37 3.31
CA GLU A 14 14.63 -3.69 3.34
C GLU A 14 13.73 -4.71 4.03
N GLY A 15 13.54 -5.85 3.40
CA GLY A 15 12.63 -6.88 3.88
C GLY A 15 11.20 -6.68 3.43
N GLY A 16 10.89 -5.63 2.71
CA GLY A 16 9.56 -5.40 2.13
C GLY A 16 9.24 -6.43 1.06
N GLU A 17 7.96 -6.80 0.99
CA GLU A 17 7.51 -7.89 0.13
C GLU A 17 6.37 -7.47 -0.81
N LEU A 18 6.22 -6.18 -1.07
CA LEU A 18 5.19 -5.70 -1.99
C LEU A 18 5.52 -6.06 -3.44
N VAL A 19 4.49 -6.40 -4.19
CA VAL A 19 4.57 -6.65 -5.63
C VAL A 19 3.54 -5.78 -6.34
N GLU A 20 3.99 -4.92 -7.24
CA GLU A 20 3.11 -4.05 -8.00
C GLU A 20 2.08 -4.86 -8.79
N GLY A 21 0.84 -4.42 -8.73
CA GLY A 21 -0.28 -5.09 -9.39
C GLY A 21 -0.96 -6.16 -8.55
N LYS A 22 -0.37 -6.55 -7.43
CA LYS A 22 -0.96 -7.57 -6.56
C LYS A 22 -1.96 -6.94 -5.60
N GLU A 23 -3.06 -7.66 -5.34
CA GLU A 23 -4.06 -7.26 -4.37
C GLU A 23 -3.66 -7.69 -2.96
N TYR A 24 -3.96 -6.82 -1.99
CA TYR A 24 -3.67 -7.08 -0.57
C TYR A 24 -4.83 -6.65 0.30
N GLU A 25 -4.90 -7.22 1.51
CA GLU A 25 -5.83 -6.77 2.53
C GLU A 25 -5.09 -5.93 3.55
N VAL A 26 -5.71 -4.83 3.98
CA VAL A 26 -5.16 -3.95 5.01
C VAL A 26 -5.63 -4.44 6.36
N GLU A 27 -4.70 -4.86 7.21
CA GLU A 27 -5.01 -5.31 8.57
C GLU A 27 -5.37 -4.13 9.46
N LYS A 28 -4.59 -3.07 9.39
CA LYS A 28 -4.86 -1.82 10.08
C LYS A 28 -4.17 -0.65 9.40
N GLU A 29 -4.64 0.55 9.68
CA GLU A 29 -3.99 1.77 9.22
C GLU A 29 -3.72 2.70 10.41
N PHE A 30 -2.66 3.48 10.30
CA PHE A 30 -2.29 4.43 11.33
C PHE A 30 -1.50 5.58 10.70
N ILE A 31 -1.34 6.65 11.46
CA ILE A 31 -0.51 7.79 11.06
C ILE A 31 0.83 7.64 11.77
N ASN A 32 1.92 7.57 11.01
CA ASN A 32 3.25 7.40 11.58
C ASN A 32 3.82 8.71 12.14
N ASN A 33 5.05 8.66 12.66
CA ASN A 33 5.71 9.85 13.24
C ASN A 33 5.99 10.95 12.22
N TYR A 34 5.94 10.63 10.93
CA TYR A 34 6.14 11.60 9.85
C TYR A 34 4.81 12.11 9.28
N GLU A 35 3.72 11.87 10.02
CA GLU A 35 2.37 12.27 9.62
C GLU A 35 1.90 11.62 8.33
N GLN A 36 2.44 10.44 8.02
CA GLN A 36 2.06 9.67 6.82
C GLN A 36 1.09 8.57 7.19
N LYS A 37 0.03 8.44 6.40
CA LYS A 37 -0.90 7.32 6.51
C LYS A 37 -0.17 6.05 6.11
N THR A 38 -0.24 5.04 6.97
CA THR A 38 0.53 3.81 6.84
C THR A 38 -0.39 2.61 6.97
N PHE A 39 -0.16 1.59 6.14
CA PHE A 39 -0.92 0.35 6.15
C PHE A 39 -0.07 -0.81 6.65
N VAL A 40 -0.66 -1.66 7.48
CA VAL A 40 -0.13 -2.98 7.80
C VAL A 40 -0.88 -3.98 6.93
N ILE A 41 -0.16 -4.78 6.18
CA ILE A 41 -0.71 -5.64 5.14
C ILE A 41 -0.72 -7.11 5.58
N VAL A 42 -1.84 -7.78 5.39
CA VAL A 42 -2.00 -9.19 5.73
C VAL A 42 -1.13 -10.05 4.80
N GLY A 43 -0.47 -11.05 5.38
CA GLY A 43 0.19 -12.10 4.61
C GLY A 43 1.60 -11.82 4.14
N ILE A 44 2.14 -10.63 4.42
CA ILE A 44 3.53 -10.29 4.09
C ILE A 44 4.21 -9.66 5.29
N ASN A 45 5.53 -9.49 5.19
CA ASN A 45 6.30 -8.83 6.22
C ASN A 45 6.01 -7.33 6.25
N ASN A 46 5.81 -6.77 7.44
CA ASN A 46 5.47 -5.35 7.63
C ASN A 46 6.47 -4.59 8.50
N TYR A 47 7.60 -5.20 8.82
CA TYR A 47 8.58 -4.55 9.69
C TYR A 47 9.98 -5.00 9.34
N GLY A 48 10.95 -4.20 9.74
CA GLY A 48 12.34 -4.55 9.52
C GLY A 48 13.28 -3.46 9.99
N MET A 49 14.55 -3.64 9.65
CA MET A 49 15.60 -2.68 9.96
C MET A 49 16.45 -2.46 8.71
N THR A 50 16.70 -1.18 8.40
CA THR A 50 17.57 -0.82 7.29
C THR A 50 19.04 -1.04 7.64
N LYS A 51 19.94 -1.00 6.65
CA LYS A 51 21.39 -1.09 6.87
C LYS A 51 21.91 0.00 7.77
N LEU A 52 21.22 1.14 7.83
CA LEU A 52 21.59 2.25 8.70
C LEU A 52 21.03 2.12 10.11
N GLY A 53 20.38 0.99 10.43
CA GLY A 53 19.82 0.72 11.74
C GLY A 53 18.48 1.39 12.02
N MET A 54 17.81 1.90 11.00
CA MET A 54 16.50 2.49 11.15
C MET A 54 15.42 1.40 11.08
N ARG A 55 14.52 1.39 12.05
CA ARG A 55 13.40 0.45 12.06
C ARG A 55 12.25 1.02 11.24
N TRP A 56 11.51 0.12 10.59
CA TRP A 56 10.32 0.51 9.85
C TRP A 56 9.16 -0.42 10.22
N TYR A 57 7.94 0.09 10.11
CA TYR A 57 6.73 -0.67 10.38
C TYR A 57 5.61 -0.18 9.45
N GLY A 58 5.04 -1.11 8.70
CA GLY A 58 3.98 -0.81 7.73
C GLY A 58 4.50 -0.15 6.46
N TYR A 59 3.62 0.03 5.51
CA TYR A 59 3.92 0.61 4.20
C TYR A 59 3.14 1.90 4.00
N ASP A 60 3.77 2.87 3.33
CA ASP A 60 3.10 4.12 2.98
C ASP A 60 1.82 3.83 2.18
N ALA A 61 0.70 4.39 2.61
CA ALA A 61 -0.57 4.21 1.93
C ALA A 61 -0.55 4.66 0.47
N LYS A 62 0.37 5.56 0.11
CA LYS A 62 0.55 6.04 -1.26
C LYS A 62 1.03 4.94 -2.22
N ARG A 63 1.51 3.83 -1.69
CA ARG A 63 1.92 2.68 -2.49
C ARG A 63 0.74 1.86 -3.00
N PHE A 64 -0.48 2.22 -2.59
CA PHE A 64 -1.68 1.45 -2.87
C PHE A 64 -2.79 2.31 -3.42
N ALA A 65 -3.63 1.70 -4.23
CA ALA A 65 -4.91 2.26 -4.63
C ALA A 65 -6.01 1.44 -3.97
N ASP A 66 -7.06 2.12 -3.54
CA ASP A 66 -8.24 1.44 -3.01
C ASP A 66 -8.92 0.72 -4.15
N LEU A 67 -9.21 -0.57 -3.98
CA LEU A 67 -9.75 -1.39 -5.05
C LEU A 67 -11.11 -0.89 -5.52
N ASP A 68 -11.96 -0.48 -4.59
CA ASP A 68 -13.29 0.04 -4.92
C ASP A 68 -13.20 1.40 -5.63
N ALA A 69 -12.32 2.27 -5.15
CA ALA A 69 -12.11 3.57 -5.79
C ALA A 69 -11.56 3.41 -7.21
N LEU A 70 -10.61 2.48 -7.39
CA LEU A 70 -10.03 2.21 -8.70
C LEU A 70 -11.07 1.68 -9.67
N ALA A 71 -11.94 0.77 -9.22
CA ALA A 71 -13.03 0.24 -10.02
C ALA A 71 -14.02 1.35 -10.41
N THR A 72 -14.33 2.24 -9.48
CA THR A 72 -15.21 3.38 -9.73
C THR A 72 -14.60 4.33 -10.77
N GLU A 73 -13.33 4.64 -10.64
CA GLU A 73 -12.62 5.49 -11.59
C GLU A 73 -12.63 4.88 -12.99
N THR A 74 -12.36 3.60 -13.08
CA THR A 74 -12.38 2.88 -14.35
C THR A 74 -13.75 2.95 -15.01
N TYR A 75 -14.81 2.76 -14.22
CA TYR A 75 -16.17 2.83 -14.70
C TYR A 75 -16.55 4.23 -15.19
N GLU A 76 -16.26 5.25 -14.40
CA GLU A 76 -16.51 6.64 -14.76
C GLU A 76 -15.74 7.05 -16.01
N HIS A 77 -14.51 6.62 -16.11
CA HIS A 77 -13.67 6.91 -17.26
C HIS A 77 -14.23 6.29 -18.54
N ALA A 78 -14.67 5.04 -18.45
CA ALA A 78 -15.31 4.37 -19.57
C ALA A 78 -16.59 5.09 -20.00
N TYR A 79 -17.34 5.61 -19.05
CA TYR A 79 -18.56 6.36 -19.31
C TYR A 79 -18.27 7.68 -20.02
N ALA A 80 -17.19 8.33 -19.66
CA ALA A 80 -16.81 9.63 -20.22
C ALA A 80 -16.46 9.57 -21.72
N TYR A 81 -16.09 8.40 -22.21
CA TYR A 81 -15.74 8.20 -23.61
C TYR A 81 -16.91 7.76 -24.48
N ASN A 82 -18.04 7.52 -23.89
CA ASN A 82 -19.25 7.13 -24.61
C ASN A 82 -20.19 8.31 -24.80
#